data_29d8889a48e875645eb2b1b939255fd4
#
_entry.id   29d8889a48e875645eb2b1b939255fd4
#
_cell.length_a   1.000
_cell.length_b   1.000
_cell.length_c   1.000
_cell.angle_alpha   90.00
_cell.angle_beta   90.00
_cell.angle_gamma   90.00
#
_symmetry.space_group_name_H-M   'P 1'
#
loop_
_entity.id
_entity.type
_entity.pdbx_description
1 polymer ?
#
loop_
_entity_poly.entity_id
_entity_poly.type
_entity_poly.pdbx_seq_one_letter_code
_entity_poly.pdbx_strand_id
1 'polypeptide(L)'
;HYLQMFLNHSGILPCTSLCIETGSAVWVLHVDVVCISADGSVMDAAALAAVAALYDCRLPRVSRYLNSSQVICDTDATERLSLTCIPILTTISLYDWTYLLADATEFEQSLCAGSIQMGTLDDKPNGIFWTKVRGRCTAMQPHVLENESLIEWCERTAQNRAQQLRSLLLDALHA
;
A
#
# COMPACT_ATOMS: atom_id res chain seq x y z
N HIS A 1 4.81 7.80 9.74
CA HIS A 1 5.71 6.69 10.12
C HIS A 1 5.19 5.31 9.67
N TYR A 2 3.92 4.93 9.96
CA TYR A 2 3.36 3.63 9.51
C TYR A 2 3.28 3.49 8.00
N LEU A 3 2.80 4.51 7.28
CA LEU A 3 2.73 4.50 5.83
C LEU A 3 4.13 4.33 5.21
N GLN A 4 5.11 5.04 5.75
CA GLN A 4 6.51 4.91 5.33
C GLN A 4 7.03 3.48 5.55
N MET A 5 6.76 2.89 6.72
CA MET A 5 7.13 1.49 6.99
C MET A 5 6.46 0.53 6.01
N PHE A 6 5.17 0.71 5.75
CA PHE A 6 4.41 -0.10 4.80
C PHE A 6 5.02 -0.03 3.40
N LEU A 7 5.26 1.17 2.87
CA LEU A 7 5.86 1.37 1.55
C LEU A 7 7.28 0.80 1.46
N ASN A 8 8.10 1.00 2.49
CA ASN A 8 9.46 0.46 2.51
C ASN A 8 9.50 -1.07 2.55
N HIS A 9 8.66 -1.71 3.37
CA HIS A 9 8.62 -3.17 3.49
C HIS A 9 8.00 -3.85 2.26
N SER A 10 7.14 -3.15 1.53
CA SER A 10 6.57 -3.68 0.29
C SER A 10 7.61 -3.84 -0.83
N GLY A 11 8.70 -3.07 -0.78
CA GLY A 11 9.69 -3.04 -1.84
C GLY A 11 9.16 -2.41 -3.14
N ILE A 12 8.09 -1.61 -3.07
CA ILE A 12 7.46 -0.96 -4.25
C ILE A 12 8.47 -0.17 -5.08
N LEU A 13 9.43 0.48 -4.41
CA LEU A 13 10.46 1.31 -5.02
C LEU A 13 11.83 0.62 -4.90
N PRO A 14 12.36 0.02 -5.96
CA PRO A 14 13.73 -0.43 -5.96
C PRO A 14 14.67 0.78 -5.92
N CYS A 15 15.62 0.80 -4.98
CA CYS A 15 16.58 1.91 -4.86
C CYS A 15 17.35 2.19 -6.15
N THR A 16 17.49 1.20 -7.01
CA THR A 16 18.15 1.31 -8.32
C THR A 16 17.36 2.19 -9.30
N SER A 17 16.04 2.25 -9.21
CA SER A 17 15.20 3.09 -10.09
C SER A 17 15.31 4.58 -9.78
N LEU A 18 15.78 4.92 -8.58
CA LEU A 18 16.01 6.30 -8.15
C LEU A 18 17.48 6.75 -8.34
N CYS A 19 18.35 5.83 -8.76
CA CYS A 19 19.77 6.15 -8.95
C CYS A 19 19.99 6.86 -10.28
N ILE A 20 20.45 8.10 -10.22
CA ILE A 20 20.89 8.85 -11.39
C ILE A 20 22.34 8.49 -11.71
N GLU A 21 23.19 8.49 -10.70
CA GLU A 21 24.61 8.15 -10.83
C GLU A 21 25.11 7.49 -9.54
N THR A 22 25.71 6.32 -9.67
CA THR A 22 26.21 5.55 -8.53
C THR A 22 27.26 6.36 -7.74
N GLY A 23 26.97 6.59 -6.46
CA GLY A 23 27.84 7.30 -5.54
C GLY A 23 27.84 8.83 -5.66
N SER A 24 27.03 9.42 -6.55
CA SER A 24 27.02 10.85 -6.82
C SER A 24 25.63 11.48 -6.72
N ALA A 25 24.61 10.93 -7.38
CA ALA A 25 23.30 11.56 -7.47
C ALA A 25 22.15 10.53 -7.43
N VAL A 26 21.12 10.82 -6.64
CA VAL A 26 19.90 10.02 -6.53
C VAL A 26 18.67 10.92 -6.50
N TRP A 27 17.55 10.43 -6.98
CA TRP A 27 16.26 11.06 -6.76
C TRP A 27 15.80 10.88 -5.32
N VAL A 28 15.27 11.94 -4.73
CA VAL A 28 14.59 11.91 -3.43
C VAL A 28 13.12 12.19 -3.67
N LEU A 29 12.26 11.25 -3.32
CA LEU A 29 10.82 11.40 -3.43
C LEU A 29 10.23 11.81 -2.08
N HIS A 30 9.49 12.92 -2.07
CA HIS A 30 8.68 13.35 -0.94
C HIS A 30 7.23 12.97 -1.20
N VAL A 31 6.64 12.20 -0.31
CA VAL A 31 5.25 11.74 -0.41
C VAL A 31 4.46 12.35 0.74
N ASP A 32 3.60 13.31 0.42
CA ASP A 32 2.71 13.97 1.37
C ASP A 32 1.28 13.48 1.15
N VAL A 33 0.65 12.98 2.20
CA VAL A 33 -0.73 12.50 2.16
C VAL A 33 -1.60 13.39 3.04
N VAL A 34 -2.58 14.04 2.42
CA VAL A 34 -3.54 14.91 3.10
C VAL A 34 -4.88 14.19 3.22
N CYS A 35 -5.35 13.97 4.44
CA CYS A 35 -6.66 13.40 4.70
C CYS A 35 -7.71 14.53 4.69
N ILE A 36 -8.59 14.54 3.69
CA ILE A 36 -9.64 15.54 3.54
C ILE A 36 -10.88 15.16 4.36
N SER A 37 -11.21 13.87 4.36
CA SER A 37 -12.34 13.32 5.13
C SER A 37 -11.96 11.93 5.63
N ALA A 38 -12.38 11.60 6.84
CA ALA A 38 -12.11 10.32 7.46
C ALA A 38 -13.42 9.70 7.96
N ASP A 39 -13.69 8.46 7.56
CA ASP A 39 -14.77 7.66 8.08
C ASP A 39 -14.33 6.18 8.13
N GLY A 40 -13.41 5.89 9.05
CA GLY A 40 -12.79 4.57 9.20
C GLY A 40 -11.73 4.24 8.14
N SER A 41 -10.97 3.18 8.37
CA SER A 41 -9.95 2.60 7.46
C SER A 41 -9.01 3.60 6.74
N VAL A 42 -8.74 4.75 7.36
CA VAL A 42 -7.98 5.88 6.77
C VAL A 42 -6.61 5.44 6.25
N MET A 43 -5.97 4.47 6.92
CA MET A 43 -4.65 3.96 6.50
C MET A 43 -4.71 3.19 5.18
N ASP A 44 -5.81 2.48 4.92
CA ASP A 44 -6.00 1.72 3.67
C ASP A 44 -6.15 2.70 2.49
N ALA A 45 -6.97 3.74 2.67
CA ALA A 45 -7.13 4.80 1.68
C ALA A 45 -5.83 5.59 1.46
N ALA A 46 -5.10 5.94 2.54
CA ALA A 46 -3.82 6.64 2.46
C ALA A 46 -2.75 5.82 1.73
N ALA A 47 -2.70 4.50 1.99
CA ALA A 47 -1.77 3.59 1.31
C ALA A 47 -2.10 3.50 -0.19
N LEU A 48 -3.37 3.32 -0.53
CA LEU A 48 -3.82 3.25 -1.93
C LEU A 48 -3.53 4.56 -2.68
N ALA A 49 -3.82 5.72 -2.07
CA ALA A 49 -3.54 7.02 -2.65
C ALA A 49 -2.04 7.25 -2.90
N ALA A 50 -1.18 6.88 -1.94
CA ALA A 50 0.26 6.97 -2.08
C ALA A 50 0.79 6.06 -3.21
N VAL A 51 0.28 4.83 -3.30
CA VAL A 51 0.64 3.89 -4.38
C VAL A 51 0.19 4.42 -5.74
N ALA A 52 -1.03 4.96 -5.85
CA ALA A 52 -1.54 5.57 -7.07
C ALA A 52 -0.69 6.76 -7.52
N ALA A 53 -0.31 7.64 -6.59
CA ALA A 53 0.54 8.79 -6.88
C ALA A 53 1.94 8.38 -7.35
N LEU A 54 2.53 7.34 -6.73
CA LEU A 54 3.81 6.79 -7.17
C LEU A 54 3.72 6.15 -8.56
N TYR A 55 2.61 5.49 -8.87
CA TYR A 55 2.40 4.85 -10.17
C TYR A 55 2.26 5.88 -11.31
N ASP A 56 1.62 7.02 -11.04
CA ASP A 56 1.50 8.11 -12.02
C ASP A 56 2.69 9.08 -12.01
N CYS A 57 3.63 8.91 -11.08
CA CYS A 57 4.80 9.78 -10.96
C CYS A 57 5.68 9.68 -12.20
N ARG A 58 6.06 10.85 -12.73
CA ARG A 58 6.98 10.98 -13.86
C ARG A 58 8.20 11.80 -13.42
N LEU A 59 9.35 11.25 -13.65
CA LEU A 59 10.61 11.91 -13.38
C LEU A 59 11.17 12.54 -14.66
N PRO A 60 11.73 13.75 -14.62
CA PRO A 60 12.41 14.33 -15.78
C PRO A 60 13.64 13.50 -16.15
N ARG A 61 13.91 13.37 -17.44
CA ARG A 61 15.13 12.71 -17.91
C ARG A 61 16.34 13.52 -17.48
N VAL A 62 17.35 12.84 -16.99
CA VAL A 62 18.58 13.46 -16.51
C VAL A 62 19.71 13.23 -17.49
N SER A 63 20.41 14.30 -17.85
CA SER A 63 21.64 14.24 -18.62
C SER A 63 22.80 14.93 -17.87
N ARG A 64 24.02 14.47 -18.14
CA ARG A 64 25.21 15.07 -17.57
C ARG A 64 25.85 16.03 -18.58
N TYR A 65 26.28 17.20 -18.12
CA TYR A 65 27.08 18.06 -18.95
C TYR A 65 28.52 17.50 -19.07
N LEU A 66 29.00 17.36 -20.29
CA LEU A 66 30.38 16.92 -20.58
C LEU A 66 31.38 17.74 -19.74
N ASN A 67 32.13 17.07 -18.85
CA ASN A 67 33.17 17.63 -18.00
C ASN A 67 32.71 18.47 -16.77
N SER A 68 31.46 18.35 -16.31
CA SER A 68 31.03 18.99 -15.06
C SER A 68 30.32 18.01 -14.14
N SER A 69 30.33 18.30 -12.83
CA SER A 69 29.53 17.59 -11.82
C SER A 69 28.05 18.00 -11.85
N GLN A 70 27.65 18.84 -12.81
CA GLN A 70 26.30 19.38 -12.87
C GLN A 70 25.37 18.36 -13.58
N VAL A 71 24.26 18.11 -12.92
CA VAL A 71 23.15 17.31 -13.41
C VAL A 71 22.13 18.26 -14.05
N ILE A 72 21.78 18.02 -15.31
CA ILE A 72 20.78 18.79 -16.03
C ILE A 72 19.54 17.92 -16.17
N CYS A 73 18.39 18.45 -15.71
CA CYS A 73 17.09 17.81 -15.88
C CYS A 73 16.43 18.36 -17.15
N ASP A 74 16.03 17.46 -18.03
CA ASP A 74 15.22 17.79 -19.21
C ASP A 74 13.76 17.70 -18.81
N THR A 75 13.11 18.85 -18.67
CA THR A 75 11.69 18.95 -18.28
C THR A 75 10.74 18.53 -19.39
N ASP A 76 11.18 18.54 -20.66
CA ASP A 76 10.36 18.18 -21.80
C ASP A 76 10.31 16.66 -22.02
N ALA A 77 11.32 15.94 -21.54
CA ALA A 77 11.39 14.48 -21.59
C ALA A 77 11.21 13.88 -20.20
N THR A 78 10.08 13.21 -19.97
CA THR A 78 9.77 12.56 -18.70
C THR A 78 9.66 11.06 -18.86
N GLU A 79 10.08 10.32 -17.83
CA GLU A 79 9.97 8.86 -17.75
C GLU A 79 9.13 8.48 -16.52
N ARG A 80 8.27 7.45 -16.68
CA ARG A 80 7.49 6.95 -15.55
C ARG A 80 8.41 6.28 -14.53
N LEU A 81 8.08 6.47 -13.25
CA LEU A 81 8.77 5.79 -12.16
C LEU A 81 8.55 4.27 -12.29
N SER A 82 9.64 3.51 -12.28
CA SER A 82 9.57 2.05 -12.34
C SER A 82 9.27 1.49 -10.96
N LEU A 83 8.08 0.90 -10.82
CA LEU A 83 7.63 0.24 -9.59
C LEU A 83 7.73 -1.28 -9.74
N THR A 84 8.00 -1.98 -8.64
CA THR A 84 8.19 -3.44 -8.63
C THR A 84 6.87 -4.19 -8.41
N CYS A 85 5.97 -3.61 -7.63
CA CYS A 85 4.72 -4.25 -7.21
C CYS A 85 3.66 -3.19 -6.85
N ILE A 86 2.41 -3.62 -6.68
CA ILE A 86 1.30 -2.79 -6.24
C ILE A 86 0.82 -3.29 -4.87
N PRO A 87 1.39 -2.77 -3.76
CA PRO A 87 0.97 -3.17 -2.42
C PRO A 87 -0.41 -2.59 -2.09
N ILE A 88 -1.28 -3.43 -1.56
CA ILE A 88 -2.60 -3.03 -1.06
C ILE A 88 -2.68 -3.33 0.43
N LEU A 89 -3.16 -2.37 1.21
CA LEU A 89 -3.48 -2.54 2.61
C LEU A 89 -4.97 -2.76 2.78
N THR A 90 -5.36 -3.73 3.61
CA THR A 90 -6.75 -4.03 3.93
C THR A 90 -6.90 -4.18 5.43
N THR A 91 -7.82 -3.43 6.01
CA THR A 91 -8.17 -3.51 7.44
C THR A 91 -9.45 -4.31 7.60
N ILE A 92 -9.41 -5.32 8.46
CA ILE A 92 -10.55 -6.15 8.84
C ILE A 92 -10.81 -5.94 10.32
N SER A 93 -11.99 -5.46 10.66
CA SER A 93 -12.43 -5.14 12.03
C SER A 93 -13.30 -6.25 12.58
N LEU A 94 -13.16 -6.55 13.88
CA LEU A 94 -13.82 -7.64 14.57
C LEU A 94 -14.93 -7.10 15.47
N TYR A 95 -16.18 -7.28 15.05
CA TYR A 95 -17.36 -6.88 15.81
C TYR A 95 -17.96 -8.05 16.58
N ASP A 96 -18.24 -7.82 17.86
CA ASP A 96 -18.92 -8.77 18.77
C ASP A 96 -18.35 -10.21 18.74
N TRP A 97 -17.03 -10.34 18.52
CA TRP A 97 -16.34 -11.63 18.44
C TRP A 97 -16.90 -12.62 17.39
N THR A 98 -17.85 -12.17 16.57
CA THR A 98 -18.61 -13.02 15.65
C THR A 98 -18.51 -12.54 14.22
N TYR A 99 -18.50 -11.22 14.01
CA TYR A 99 -18.55 -10.64 12.67
C TYR A 99 -17.23 -10.00 12.29
N LEU A 100 -16.83 -10.21 11.04
CA LEU A 100 -15.66 -9.62 10.42
C LEU A 100 -16.12 -8.58 9.39
N LEU A 101 -15.72 -7.34 9.62
CA LEU A 101 -16.09 -6.19 8.79
C LEU A 101 -14.87 -5.73 8.01
N ALA A 102 -14.93 -5.76 6.69
CA ALA A 102 -13.95 -5.13 5.82
C ALA A 102 -14.43 -3.70 5.52
N ASP A 103 -13.51 -2.74 5.57
CA ASP A 103 -13.80 -1.33 5.31
C ASP A 103 -14.86 -0.75 6.26
N ALA A 104 -14.70 -1.03 7.56
CA ALA A 104 -15.62 -0.54 8.58
C ALA A 104 -15.52 0.98 8.73
N THR A 105 -16.67 1.65 8.89
CA THR A 105 -16.78 3.07 9.21
C THR A 105 -16.16 3.38 10.58
N GLU A 106 -15.91 4.66 10.88
CA GLU A 106 -15.36 5.07 12.18
C GLU A 106 -16.27 4.64 13.34
N PHE A 107 -17.58 4.75 13.15
CA PHE A 107 -18.57 4.31 14.14
C PHE A 107 -18.48 2.80 14.37
N GLU A 108 -18.46 2.00 13.30
CA GLU A 108 -18.34 0.55 13.41
C GLU A 108 -17.02 0.12 14.04
N GLN A 109 -15.91 0.79 13.68
CA GLN A 109 -14.60 0.55 14.30
C GLN A 109 -14.59 0.82 15.79
N SER A 110 -15.32 1.84 16.25
CA SER A 110 -15.44 2.17 17.68
C SER A 110 -16.13 1.08 18.49
N LEU A 111 -16.98 0.27 17.86
CA LEU A 111 -17.69 -0.85 18.46
C LEU A 111 -16.91 -2.18 18.37
N CYS A 112 -15.84 -2.22 17.57
CA CYS A 112 -15.08 -3.43 17.34
C CYS A 112 -14.11 -3.74 18.49
N ALA A 113 -13.98 -5.02 18.85
CA ALA A 113 -13.05 -5.49 19.87
C ALA A 113 -11.59 -5.40 19.42
N GLY A 114 -11.35 -5.43 18.12
CA GLY A 114 -10.03 -5.35 17.52
C GLY A 114 -10.06 -5.26 16.01
N SER A 115 -8.88 -5.15 15.41
CA SER A 115 -8.72 -5.15 13.96
C SER A 115 -7.42 -5.83 13.53
N ILE A 116 -7.44 -6.39 12.34
CA ILE A 116 -6.30 -6.99 11.67
C ILE A 116 -6.07 -6.23 10.37
N GLN A 117 -4.88 -5.67 10.22
CA GLN A 117 -4.45 -5.01 8.99
C GLN A 117 -3.51 -5.95 8.24
N MET A 118 -3.78 -6.17 6.96
CA MET A 118 -2.97 -7.03 6.09
C MET A 118 -2.54 -6.29 4.85
N GLY A 119 -1.23 -6.30 4.58
CA GLY A 119 -0.64 -5.79 3.35
C GLY A 119 -0.33 -6.92 2.39
N THR A 120 -0.85 -6.82 1.15
CA THR A 120 -0.70 -7.82 0.11
C THR A 120 0.12 -7.31 -1.06
N LEU A 121 0.93 -8.18 -1.66
CA LEU A 121 1.64 -7.96 -2.93
C LEU A 121 0.98 -8.76 -4.06
N ASP A 122 1.22 -8.34 -5.29
CA ASP A 122 0.72 -9.00 -6.51
C ASP A 122 1.68 -10.06 -7.06
N ASP A 123 2.94 -10.01 -6.68
CA ASP A 123 4.02 -10.85 -7.22
C ASP A 123 4.16 -12.23 -6.55
N LYS A 124 3.39 -12.51 -5.48
CA LYS A 124 3.52 -13.74 -4.68
C LYS A 124 2.18 -14.43 -4.46
N PRO A 125 2.10 -15.77 -4.59
CA PRO A 125 0.87 -16.54 -4.41
C PRO A 125 0.26 -16.44 -2.99
N ASN A 126 1.08 -16.18 -1.96
CA ASN A 126 0.66 -15.88 -0.59
C ASN A 126 1.15 -14.49 -0.17
N GLY A 127 1.01 -13.51 -1.05
CA GLY A 127 1.66 -12.21 -1.02
C GLY A 127 1.40 -11.32 0.19
N ILE A 128 1.21 -11.88 1.39
CA ILE A 128 1.15 -11.12 2.64
C ILE A 128 2.57 -10.75 3.06
N PHE A 129 2.86 -9.47 3.12
CA PHE A 129 4.16 -8.95 3.59
C PHE A 129 4.04 -8.10 4.86
N TRP A 130 2.81 -7.74 5.22
CA TRP A 130 2.51 -6.91 6.37
C TRP A 130 1.31 -7.46 7.12
N THR A 131 1.45 -7.63 8.42
CA THR A 131 0.33 -7.98 9.30
C THR A 131 0.45 -7.19 10.59
N LYS A 132 -0.64 -6.54 10.98
CA LYS A 132 -0.73 -5.79 12.23
C LYS A 132 -2.04 -6.09 12.91
N VAL A 133 -1.97 -6.51 14.16
CA VAL A 133 -3.12 -6.82 15.00
C VAL A 133 -3.29 -5.74 16.06
N ARG A 134 -4.50 -5.26 16.25
CA ARG A 134 -4.89 -4.31 17.30
C ARG A 134 -6.05 -4.87 18.10
N GLY A 135 -6.06 -4.60 19.41
CA GLY A 135 -7.13 -5.03 20.30
C GLY A 135 -7.08 -6.52 20.61
N ARG A 136 -8.21 -7.08 20.96
CA ARG A 136 -8.35 -8.50 21.35
C ARG A 136 -8.85 -9.32 20.16
N CYS A 137 -7.94 -9.93 19.43
CA CYS A 137 -8.27 -10.75 18.25
C CYS A 137 -8.11 -12.26 18.50
N THR A 138 -7.55 -12.67 19.65
CA THR A 138 -7.11 -14.04 19.91
C THR A 138 -8.20 -15.01 20.37
N ALA A 139 -9.38 -14.52 20.73
CA ALA A 139 -10.45 -15.36 21.31
C ALA A 139 -11.62 -15.65 20.35
N MET A 140 -11.48 -15.31 19.07
CA MET A 140 -12.57 -15.50 18.12
C MET A 140 -12.70 -16.92 17.64
N GLN A 141 -13.93 -17.43 17.74
CA GLN A 141 -14.44 -18.48 16.87
C GLN A 141 -15.63 -17.90 16.10
N PRO A 142 -15.40 -17.16 15.02
CA PRO A 142 -16.50 -16.67 14.19
C PRO A 142 -17.27 -17.87 13.66
N HIS A 143 -18.58 -17.84 13.73
CA HIS A 143 -19.45 -18.88 13.16
C HIS A 143 -19.29 -19.04 11.64
N VAL A 144 -18.58 -18.11 11.00
CA VAL A 144 -18.27 -18.11 9.56
C VAL A 144 -17.09 -19.04 9.22
N LEU A 145 -16.33 -19.50 10.24
CA LEU A 145 -15.08 -20.25 10.05
C LEU A 145 -15.31 -21.75 10.38
N GLU A 146 -16.16 -22.43 9.64
CA GLU A 146 -16.48 -23.84 9.92
C GLU A 146 -15.25 -24.76 9.89
N ASN A 147 -14.17 -24.41 9.16
CA ASN A 147 -12.94 -25.20 9.05
C ASN A 147 -11.66 -24.37 8.80
N GLU A 148 -11.68 -23.06 8.95
CA GLU A 148 -10.59 -22.15 8.61
C GLU A 148 -10.18 -21.34 9.85
N SER A 149 -8.90 -21.05 10.04
CA SER A 149 -8.45 -20.13 11.08
C SER A 149 -8.82 -18.69 10.74
N LEU A 150 -8.96 -17.84 11.78
CA LEU A 150 -9.22 -16.41 11.61
C LEU A 150 -8.18 -15.74 10.67
N ILE A 151 -6.92 -16.13 10.81
CA ILE A 151 -5.83 -15.55 10.01
C ILE A 151 -5.98 -15.96 8.55
N GLU A 152 -6.22 -17.23 8.25
CA GLU A 152 -6.44 -17.74 6.88
C GLU A 152 -7.61 -17.06 6.20
N TRP A 153 -8.72 -16.87 6.93
CA TRP A 153 -9.88 -16.14 6.41
C TRP A 153 -9.51 -14.67 6.09
N CYS A 154 -8.82 -14.00 6.99
CA CYS A 154 -8.37 -12.62 6.79
C CYS A 154 -7.41 -12.52 5.60
N GLU A 155 -6.48 -13.44 5.44
CA GLU A 155 -5.55 -13.51 4.31
C GLU A 155 -6.29 -13.65 2.99
N ARG A 156 -7.20 -14.61 2.90
CA ARG A 156 -8.03 -14.83 1.70
C ARG A 156 -8.88 -13.62 1.36
N THR A 157 -9.50 -12.99 2.36
CA THR A 157 -10.32 -11.80 2.19
C THR A 157 -9.49 -10.61 1.73
N ALA A 158 -8.33 -10.39 2.35
CA ALA A 158 -7.40 -9.32 1.97
C ALA A 158 -6.87 -9.51 0.54
N GLN A 159 -6.55 -10.73 0.14
CA GLN A 159 -6.12 -11.04 -1.23
C GLN A 159 -7.21 -10.77 -2.26
N ASN A 160 -8.44 -11.22 -2.01
CA ASN A 160 -9.58 -10.97 -2.90
C ASN A 160 -9.86 -9.46 -3.05
N ARG A 161 -9.83 -8.72 -1.94
CA ARG A 161 -10.02 -7.28 -1.96
C ARG A 161 -8.88 -6.56 -2.70
N ALA A 162 -7.66 -6.98 -2.46
CA ALA A 162 -6.49 -6.43 -3.12
C ALA A 162 -6.54 -6.64 -4.64
N GLN A 163 -6.97 -7.80 -5.11
CA GLN A 163 -7.13 -8.09 -6.54
C GLN A 163 -8.14 -7.14 -7.19
N GLN A 164 -9.29 -6.90 -6.52
CA GLN A 164 -10.29 -5.95 -7.00
C GLN A 164 -9.75 -4.52 -7.06
N LEU A 165 -9.07 -4.07 -6.00
CA LEU A 165 -8.53 -2.71 -5.94
C LEU A 165 -7.41 -2.49 -6.95
N ARG A 166 -6.56 -3.49 -7.20
CA ARG A 166 -5.52 -3.40 -8.25
C ARG A 166 -6.12 -3.25 -9.64
N SER A 167 -7.16 -4.03 -9.97
CA SER A 167 -7.82 -3.89 -11.27
C SER A 167 -8.43 -2.50 -11.45
N LEU A 168 -9.15 -2.00 -10.44
CA LEU A 168 -9.72 -0.65 -10.47
C LEU A 168 -8.66 0.45 -10.57
N LEU A 169 -7.55 0.30 -9.86
CA LEU A 169 -6.44 1.25 -9.91
C LEU A 169 -5.83 1.29 -11.31
N LEU A 170 -5.53 0.13 -11.89
CA LEU A 170 -4.94 0.04 -13.23
C LEU A 170 -5.89 0.58 -14.31
N ASP A 171 -7.18 0.25 -14.22
CA ASP A 171 -8.20 0.78 -15.14
C ASP A 171 -8.27 2.32 -15.07
N ALA A 172 -8.23 2.89 -13.86
CA ALA A 172 -8.27 4.34 -13.66
C ALA A 172 -7.00 5.07 -14.15
N LEU A 173 -5.83 4.40 -14.11
CA LEU A 173 -4.55 4.97 -14.54
C LEU A 173 -4.28 4.80 -16.05
N HIS A 174 -5.04 3.94 -16.72
CA HIS A 174 -4.97 3.73 -18.16
C HIS A 174 -6.09 4.47 -18.94
N ALA A 175 -7.08 5.06 -18.23
CA ALA A 175 -8.12 5.90 -18.78
C ALA A 175 -7.65 7.34 -19.03
#